data_7737a6907b2539e97b132591b1882432
#
_entry.id   7737a6907b2539e97b132591b1882432
#
_cell.length_a   1.000
_cell.length_b   1.000
_cell.length_c   1.000
_cell.angle_alpha   90.00
_cell.angle_beta   90.00
_cell.angle_gamma   90.00
#
_symmetry.space_group_name_H-M   'P 1'
#
loop_
_entity.id
_entity.type
_entity.pdbx_description
1 polymer ?
#
loop_
_entity_poly.entity_id
_entity_poly.type
_entity_poly.pdbx_seq_one_letter_code
_entity_poly.pdbx_strand_id
1 'polypeptide(L)'
;REVPANKVTGGLDPDEIMKYVDKDTVLLSIMAASNISGNIMDIKEIARRAKEINPDIYVVSDAVQHAPHAVIDVEDWDVDVCNFAPYKFFGVRGCGYAYVSDRVAVMPHIKLTCKDDNVWALGTPAPANFAAMMAVIDYVCSIGKHFLGDFAQKYNKRELFVEGMNHIHLQERALLYRMLEGTDKVPGLRHIPGVQVYVDMEDLTYKDLIVAMGIEGIEFAECAKRYLEHGVTLFERVKSSPYSKRIVETLGLEGALRVSPLHCHGTDDIDKFLKITKDIAEGK
;
A
#
# COMPACT_ATOMS: atom_id res chain seq x y z
N ARG A 1 -17.46 -10.13 -11.83
CA ARG A 1 -17.86 -10.28 -10.41
C ARG A 1 -17.03 -9.32 -9.57
N GLU A 2 -17.59 -8.76 -8.51
CA GLU A 2 -16.90 -7.87 -7.59
C GLU A 2 -17.03 -8.43 -6.18
N VAL A 3 -15.91 -8.50 -5.46
CA VAL A 3 -15.89 -8.95 -4.07
C VAL A 3 -15.91 -7.72 -3.16
N PRO A 4 -16.94 -7.58 -2.29
CA PRO A 4 -16.99 -6.46 -1.36
C PRO A 4 -15.96 -6.64 -0.24
N ALA A 5 -15.33 -5.54 0.17
CA ALA A 5 -14.46 -5.54 1.34
C ALA A 5 -15.25 -5.75 2.63
N ASN A 6 -14.64 -6.36 3.60
CA ASN A 6 -15.17 -6.46 4.96
C ASN A 6 -15.24 -5.05 5.57
N LYS A 7 -16.43 -4.64 6.03
CA LYS A 7 -16.65 -3.28 6.56
C LYS A 7 -15.96 -3.02 7.92
N VAL A 8 -15.63 -4.10 8.63
CA VAL A 8 -14.97 -3.99 9.94
C VAL A 8 -13.47 -3.94 9.78
N THR A 9 -12.91 -4.89 9.01
CA THR A 9 -11.46 -5.00 8.83
C THR A 9 -10.94 -4.23 7.61
N GLY A 10 -11.79 -3.89 6.65
CA GLY A 10 -11.40 -3.27 5.37
C GLY A 10 -10.64 -4.19 4.43
N GLY A 11 -10.39 -5.41 4.84
CA GLY A 11 -9.69 -6.42 4.07
C GLY A 11 -10.61 -7.21 3.15
N LEU A 12 -9.99 -8.05 2.34
CA LEU A 12 -10.66 -9.06 1.52
C LEU A 12 -10.30 -10.44 2.08
N ASP A 13 -11.24 -11.05 2.77
CA ASP A 13 -11.07 -12.39 3.30
C ASP A 13 -10.93 -13.40 2.15
N PRO A 14 -9.90 -14.27 2.15
CA PRO A 14 -9.77 -15.32 1.15
C PRO A 14 -11.03 -16.19 1.02
N ASP A 15 -11.72 -16.51 2.12
CA ASP A 15 -12.96 -17.28 2.09
C ASP A 15 -14.09 -16.56 1.33
N GLU A 16 -14.18 -15.23 1.48
CA GLU A 16 -15.16 -14.44 0.73
C GLU A 16 -14.81 -14.38 -0.75
N ILE A 17 -13.53 -14.20 -1.10
CA ILE A 17 -13.07 -14.16 -2.50
C ILE A 17 -13.39 -15.47 -3.21
N MET A 18 -13.14 -16.62 -2.56
CA MET A 18 -13.34 -17.94 -3.18
C MET A 18 -14.82 -18.23 -3.53
N LYS A 19 -15.78 -17.55 -2.90
CA LYS A 19 -17.21 -17.65 -3.30
C LYS A 19 -17.49 -17.09 -4.70
N TYR A 20 -16.59 -16.26 -5.23
CA TYR A 20 -16.69 -15.64 -6.55
C TYR A 20 -15.79 -16.29 -7.60
N VAL A 21 -14.96 -17.25 -7.19
CA VAL A 21 -14.03 -17.98 -8.07
C VAL A 21 -14.63 -19.37 -8.37
N ASP A 22 -14.65 -19.73 -9.64
CA ASP A 22 -15.04 -21.05 -10.13
C ASP A 22 -14.11 -21.49 -11.28
N LYS A 23 -14.33 -22.69 -11.84
CA LYS A 23 -13.50 -23.24 -12.94
C LYS A 23 -13.59 -22.43 -14.24
N ASP A 24 -14.56 -21.56 -14.37
CA ASP A 24 -14.73 -20.69 -15.55
C ASP A 24 -14.15 -19.28 -15.29
N THR A 25 -13.61 -19.03 -14.10
CA THR A 25 -13.01 -17.75 -13.74
C THR A 25 -11.62 -17.64 -14.38
N VAL A 26 -11.49 -16.79 -15.39
CA VAL A 26 -10.23 -16.64 -16.18
C VAL A 26 -9.22 -15.77 -15.48
N LEU A 27 -9.66 -14.73 -14.77
CA LEU A 27 -8.81 -13.69 -14.18
C LEU A 27 -9.29 -13.30 -12.80
N LEU A 28 -8.35 -13.25 -11.85
CA LEU A 28 -8.50 -12.62 -10.55
C LEU A 28 -7.60 -11.39 -10.48
N SER A 29 -8.18 -10.20 -10.34
CA SER A 29 -7.42 -8.95 -10.15
C SER A 29 -7.66 -8.42 -8.75
N ILE A 30 -6.59 -8.19 -8.00
CA ILE A 30 -6.65 -7.82 -6.59
C ILE A 30 -5.53 -6.85 -6.21
N MET A 31 -5.82 -5.84 -5.38
CA MET A 31 -4.80 -4.99 -4.81
C MET A 31 -4.06 -5.70 -3.66
N ALA A 32 -2.75 -5.47 -3.52
CA ALA A 32 -1.97 -6.02 -2.42
C ALA A 32 -2.26 -5.30 -1.09
N ALA A 33 -2.55 -4.00 -1.13
CA ALA A 33 -3.00 -3.25 0.04
C ALA A 33 -3.96 -2.12 -0.35
N SER A 34 -4.88 -1.80 0.57
CA SER A 34 -5.84 -0.70 0.39
C SER A 34 -5.14 0.66 0.45
N ASN A 35 -5.35 1.48 -0.57
CA ASN A 35 -4.83 2.84 -0.63
C ASN A 35 -5.58 3.85 0.27
N ILE A 36 -6.63 3.42 0.96
CA ILE A 36 -7.42 4.25 1.88
C ILE A 36 -7.21 3.80 3.32
N SER A 37 -7.36 2.52 3.60
CA SER A 37 -7.32 1.97 4.96
C SER A 37 -5.99 1.31 5.33
N GLY A 38 -5.11 1.03 4.34
CA GLY A 38 -3.83 0.36 4.57
C GLY A 38 -3.92 -1.15 4.80
N ASN A 39 -5.11 -1.75 4.72
CA ASN A 39 -5.25 -3.19 4.90
C ASN A 39 -4.49 -3.95 3.83
N ILE A 40 -3.70 -4.92 4.27
CA ILE A 40 -2.91 -5.82 3.42
C ILE A 40 -3.76 -7.05 3.10
N MET A 41 -3.73 -7.48 1.84
CA MET A 41 -4.38 -8.70 1.39
C MET A 41 -3.36 -9.83 1.34
N ASP A 42 -3.74 -11.02 1.79
CA ASP A 42 -2.89 -12.22 1.69
C ASP A 42 -2.89 -12.74 0.25
N ILE A 43 -2.10 -12.07 -0.62
CA ILE A 43 -2.04 -12.39 -2.05
C ILE A 43 -1.60 -13.83 -2.27
N LYS A 44 -0.65 -14.31 -1.48
CA LYS A 44 -0.14 -15.69 -1.58
C LYS A 44 -1.25 -16.71 -1.35
N GLU A 45 -1.98 -16.60 -0.25
CA GLU A 45 -3.08 -17.51 0.08
C GLU A 45 -4.22 -17.41 -0.91
N ILE A 46 -4.57 -16.19 -1.34
CA ILE A 46 -5.62 -15.95 -2.33
C ILE A 46 -5.25 -16.57 -3.68
N ALA A 47 -4.02 -16.37 -4.16
CA ALA A 47 -3.56 -16.94 -5.43
C ALA A 47 -3.53 -18.47 -5.37
N ARG A 48 -2.97 -19.05 -4.30
CA ARG A 48 -2.91 -20.49 -4.07
C ARG A 48 -4.31 -21.11 -4.14
N ARG A 49 -5.28 -20.56 -3.40
CA ARG A 49 -6.66 -21.09 -3.35
C ARG A 49 -7.40 -20.91 -4.67
N ALA A 50 -7.20 -19.79 -5.34
CA ALA A 50 -7.80 -19.55 -6.65
C ALA A 50 -7.30 -20.59 -7.68
N LYS A 51 -6.01 -20.90 -7.66
CA LYS A 51 -5.39 -21.92 -8.54
C LYS A 51 -5.77 -23.36 -8.18
N GLU A 52 -6.14 -23.62 -6.92
CA GLU A 52 -6.74 -24.94 -6.54
C GLU A 52 -8.13 -25.13 -7.16
N ILE A 53 -8.91 -24.05 -7.34
CA ILE A 53 -10.22 -24.12 -8.00
C ILE A 53 -10.08 -24.16 -9.52
N ASN A 54 -9.25 -23.29 -10.08
CA ASN A 54 -8.93 -23.26 -11.51
C ASN A 54 -7.41 -23.08 -11.70
N PRO A 55 -6.66 -24.16 -12.04
CA PRO A 55 -5.21 -24.07 -12.26
C PRO A 55 -4.79 -23.11 -13.39
N ASP A 56 -5.70 -22.82 -14.33
CA ASP A 56 -5.45 -21.96 -15.47
C ASP A 56 -5.77 -20.48 -15.21
N ILE A 57 -6.29 -20.13 -14.01
CA ILE A 57 -6.64 -18.75 -13.65
C ILE A 57 -5.39 -17.85 -13.69
N TYR A 58 -5.54 -16.66 -14.22
CA TYR A 58 -4.53 -15.61 -14.14
C TYR A 58 -4.74 -14.76 -12.89
N VAL A 59 -3.67 -14.53 -12.13
CA VAL A 59 -3.71 -13.69 -10.93
C VAL A 59 -2.91 -12.41 -11.16
N VAL A 60 -3.58 -11.28 -11.05
CA VAL A 60 -2.99 -9.94 -11.21
C VAL A 60 -3.03 -9.22 -9.87
N SER A 61 -1.88 -8.81 -9.35
CA SER A 61 -1.80 -8.03 -8.11
C SER A 61 -1.39 -6.59 -8.39
N ASP A 62 -2.21 -5.64 -7.96
CA ASP A 62 -1.83 -4.22 -7.88
C ASP A 62 -1.12 -3.97 -6.55
N ALA A 63 0.21 -3.89 -6.60
CA ALA A 63 1.05 -3.63 -5.43
C ALA A 63 1.46 -2.16 -5.28
N VAL A 64 0.87 -1.26 -6.05
CA VAL A 64 1.23 0.17 -6.04
C VAL A 64 1.22 0.79 -4.65
N GLN A 65 0.27 0.41 -3.80
CA GLN A 65 0.20 0.95 -2.44
C GLN A 65 1.11 0.19 -1.47
N HIS A 66 1.28 -1.11 -1.65
CA HIS A 66 2.06 -1.96 -0.73
C HIS A 66 3.58 -1.87 -0.96
N ALA A 67 4.01 -1.59 -2.20
CA ALA A 67 5.42 -1.59 -2.59
C ALA A 67 6.36 -0.76 -1.68
N PRO A 68 5.99 0.44 -1.18
CA PRO A 68 6.87 1.21 -0.31
C PRO A 68 6.96 0.68 1.12
N HIS A 69 6.08 -0.23 1.53
CA HIS A 69 5.88 -0.62 2.93
C HIS A 69 6.45 -1.99 3.29
N ALA A 70 6.57 -2.91 2.31
CA ALA A 70 7.03 -4.28 2.58
C ALA A 70 7.69 -4.93 1.35
N VAL A 71 8.28 -6.08 1.58
CA VAL A 71 8.86 -6.91 0.51
C VAL A 71 7.76 -7.47 -0.38
N ILE A 72 7.93 -7.32 -1.70
CA ILE A 72 7.13 -8.01 -2.70
C ILE A 72 7.96 -9.16 -3.25
N ASP A 73 7.41 -10.37 -3.21
CA ASP A 73 7.99 -11.56 -3.80
C ASP A 73 6.97 -12.24 -4.72
N VAL A 74 7.11 -11.97 -6.01
CA VAL A 74 6.15 -12.43 -7.03
C VAL A 74 6.17 -13.94 -7.23
N GLU A 75 7.32 -14.59 -6.96
CA GLU A 75 7.45 -16.05 -7.02
C GLU A 75 6.75 -16.70 -5.83
N ASP A 76 6.96 -16.16 -4.61
CA ASP A 76 6.29 -16.64 -3.41
C ASP A 76 4.78 -16.38 -3.44
N TRP A 77 4.35 -15.28 -4.05
CA TRP A 77 2.93 -14.96 -4.22
C TRP A 77 2.25 -15.78 -5.33
N ASP A 78 3.04 -16.37 -6.21
CA ASP A 78 2.56 -17.14 -7.37
C ASP A 78 1.57 -16.36 -8.25
N VAL A 79 1.89 -15.08 -8.51
CA VAL A 79 1.08 -14.19 -9.36
C VAL A 79 1.61 -14.14 -10.79
N ASP A 80 0.72 -13.86 -11.73
CA ASP A 80 1.06 -13.77 -13.15
C ASP A 80 1.46 -12.36 -13.57
N VAL A 81 0.88 -11.35 -12.93
CA VAL A 81 1.24 -9.95 -13.12
C VAL A 81 1.26 -9.26 -11.78
N CYS A 82 2.29 -8.47 -11.53
CA CYS A 82 2.38 -7.58 -10.37
C CYS A 82 2.89 -6.22 -10.81
N ASN A 83 2.14 -5.17 -10.51
CA ASN A 83 2.53 -3.83 -10.91
C ASN A 83 2.77 -2.91 -9.70
N PHE A 84 3.67 -1.95 -9.88
CA PHE A 84 3.86 -0.86 -8.93
C PHE A 84 4.25 0.45 -9.63
N ALA A 85 4.11 1.56 -8.90
CA ALA A 85 4.43 2.89 -9.39
C ALA A 85 5.61 3.49 -8.60
N PRO A 86 6.75 3.76 -9.24
CA PRO A 86 7.96 4.25 -8.56
C PRO A 86 7.76 5.50 -7.73
N TYR A 87 6.85 6.41 -8.12
CA TYR A 87 6.60 7.64 -7.38
C TYR A 87 6.04 7.42 -5.96
N LYS A 88 5.46 6.26 -5.69
CA LYS A 88 5.05 5.85 -4.34
C LYS A 88 6.16 5.09 -3.62
N PHE A 89 7.08 4.51 -4.37
CA PHE A 89 8.23 3.76 -3.87
C PHE A 89 9.51 4.60 -3.98
N PHE A 90 9.50 5.77 -3.35
CA PHE A 90 10.62 6.73 -3.21
C PHE A 90 11.22 7.24 -4.52
N GLY A 91 10.63 6.92 -5.67
CA GLY A 91 11.13 7.24 -6.99
C GLY A 91 10.36 8.37 -7.69
N VAL A 92 10.50 8.43 -9.02
CA VAL A 92 9.96 9.51 -9.86
C VAL A 92 8.58 9.17 -10.44
N ARG A 93 7.85 10.21 -10.87
CA ARG A 93 6.60 10.09 -11.63
C ARG A 93 6.86 9.83 -13.12
N GLY A 94 5.83 9.40 -13.84
CA GLY A 94 5.84 9.27 -15.29
C GLY A 94 6.19 7.88 -15.80
N CYS A 95 6.36 6.89 -14.91
CA CYS A 95 6.51 5.48 -15.29
C CYS A 95 5.81 4.57 -14.29
N GLY A 96 5.55 3.35 -14.73
CA GLY A 96 5.14 2.21 -13.92
C GLY A 96 5.98 1.00 -14.32
N TYR A 97 6.12 0.05 -13.42
CA TYR A 97 6.77 -1.23 -13.67
C TYR A 97 5.78 -2.35 -13.43
N ALA A 98 5.88 -3.38 -14.22
CA ALA A 98 5.13 -4.61 -14.05
C ALA A 98 6.05 -5.82 -14.19
N TYR A 99 5.92 -6.76 -13.30
CA TYR A 99 6.32 -8.13 -13.51
C TYR A 99 5.25 -8.81 -14.36
N VAL A 100 5.67 -9.63 -15.31
CA VAL A 100 4.81 -10.43 -16.17
C VAL A 100 5.40 -11.85 -16.22
N SER A 101 4.61 -12.84 -15.82
CA SER A 101 5.04 -14.26 -15.85
C SER A 101 5.26 -14.76 -17.28
N ASP A 102 6.05 -15.82 -17.45
CA ASP A 102 6.36 -16.39 -18.76
C ASP A 102 5.10 -16.79 -19.55
N ARG A 103 4.08 -17.33 -18.87
CA ARG A 103 2.82 -17.73 -19.55
C ARG A 103 1.99 -16.53 -20.03
N VAL A 104 2.13 -15.36 -19.38
CA VAL A 104 1.48 -14.13 -19.84
C VAL A 104 2.36 -13.38 -20.85
N ALA A 105 3.67 -13.43 -20.70
CA ALA A 105 4.61 -12.71 -21.56
C ALA A 105 4.45 -13.04 -23.05
N VAL A 106 4.11 -14.30 -23.36
CA VAL A 106 3.93 -14.79 -24.74
C VAL A 106 2.51 -14.60 -25.29
N MET A 107 1.58 -14.06 -24.51
CA MET A 107 0.21 -13.81 -24.96
C MET A 107 0.17 -12.73 -26.07
N PRO A 108 -0.77 -12.83 -27.02
CA PRO A 108 -0.97 -11.79 -28.01
C PRO A 108 -1.23 -10.43 -27.35
N HIS A 109 -0.44 -9.43 -27.67
CA HIS A 109 -0.59 -8.07 -27.16
C HIS A 109 -0.17 -7.03 -28.21
N ILE A 110 -0.49 -5.77 -27.98
CA ILE A 110 -0.06 -4.68 -28.85
C ILE A 110 1.43 -4.44 -28.65
N LYS A 111 2.21 -4.61 -29.72
CA LYS A 111 3.65 -4.38 -29.72
C LYS A 111 4.12 -3.74 -31.03
N LEU A 112 5.33 -3.22 -31.04
CA LEU A 112 5.99 -2.77 -32.28
C LEU A 112 6.40 -4.01 -33.10
N THR A 113 6.23 -3.96 -34.42
CA THR A 113 6.49 -5.08 -35.33
C THR A 113 7.94 -5.58 -35.33
N CYS A 114 8.89 -4.74 -34.89
CA CYS A 114 10.30 -5.09 -34.77
C CYS A 114 10.71 -5.67 -33.39
N LYS A 115 9.76 -5.85 -32.47
CA LYS A 115 10.01 -6.38 -31.14
C LYS A 115 9.66 -7.85 -31.02
N ASP A 116 10.40 -8.57 -30.19
CA ASP A 116 10.11 -9.96 -29.86
C ASP A 116 8.75 -10.11 -29.15
N ASP A 117 8.21 -11.31 -29.15
CA ASP A 117 6.86 -11.59 -28.67
C ASP A 117 6.68 -11.35 -27.17
N ASN A 118 7.74 -11.41 -26.39
CA ASN A 118 7.73 -11.18 -24.95
C ASN A 118 8.06 -9.73 -24.53
N VAL A 119 8.15 -8.80 -25.48
CA VAL A 119 8.44 -7.38 -25.19
C VAL A 119 7.17 -6.56 -25.10
N TRP A 120 6.77 -6.20 -23.91
CA TRP A 120 5.55 -5.45 -23.62
C TRP A 120 5.72 -3.92 -23.64
N ALA A 121 6.96 -3.43 -23.72
CA ALA A 121 7.22 -1.99 -23.81
C ALA A 121 6.88 -1.45 -25.20
N LEU A 122 5.93 -0.51 -25.28
CA LEU A 122 5.42 0.07 -26.54
C LEU A 122 6.35 1.11 -27.19
N GLY A 123 7.46 1.44 -26.58
CA GLY A 123 8.36 2.45 -27.11
C GLY A 123 9.73 2.38 -26.47
N THR A 124 10.47 3.50 -26.56
CA THR A 124 11.74 3.66 -25.86
C THR A 124 11.48 4.36 -24.54
N PRO A 125 11.61 3.67 -23.39
CA PRO A 125 11.43 4.28 -22.08
C PRO A 125 12.55 5.28 -21.81
N ALA A 126 12.25 6.32 -21.01
CA ALA A 126 13.23 7.33 -20.63
C ALA A 126 14.31 6.72 -19.72
N PRO A 127 15.61 6.75 -20.07
CA PRO A 127 16.69 6.18 -19.27
C PRO A 127 16.76 6.75 -17.85
N ALA A 128 16.36 8.01 -17.67
CA ALA A 128 16.29 8.67 -16.37
C ALA A 128 15.39 7.93 -15.35
N ASN A 129 14.30 7.31 -15.83
CA ASN A 129 13.39 6.54 -14.96
C ASN A 129 14.08 5.29 -14.39
N PHE A 130 14.91 4.62 -15.21
CA PHE A 130 15.69 3.46 -14.76
C PHE A 130 16.79 3.88 -13.79
N ALA A 131 17.50 4.98 -14.07
CA ALA A 131 18.53 5.51 -13.18
C ALA A 131 17.91 5.89 -11.81
N ALA A 132 16.73 6.52 -11.80
CA ALA A 132 16.02 6.82 -10.57
C ALA A 132 15.64 5.55 -9.81
N MET A 133 15.15 4.50 -10.50
CA MET A 133 14.80 3.24 -9.84
C MET A 133 16.03 2.51 -9.29
N MET A 134 17.17 2.57 -10.00
CA MET A 134 18.43 2.05 -9.49
C MET A 134 18.85 2.75 -8.19
N ALA A 135 18.71 4.08 -8.13
CA ALA A 135 19.02 4.85 -6.92
C ALA A 135 18.07 4.47 -5.75
N VAL A 136 16.79 4.21 -6.01
CA VAL A 136 15.85 3.70 -5.01
C VAL A 136 16.29 2.35 -4.46
N ILE A 137 16.66 1.42 -5.34
CA ILE A 137 17.17 0.10 -4.92
C ILE A 137 18.43 0.25 -4.07
N ASP A 138 19.38 1.11 -4.48
CA ASP A 138 20.62 1.35 -3.74
C ASP A 138 20.34 2.02 -2.38
N TYR A 139 19.35 2.92 -2.29
CA TYR A 139 18.90 3.50 -1.04
C TYR A 139 18.37 2.42 -0.07
N VAL A 140 17.48 1.55 -0.52
CA VAL A 140 16.95 0.47 0.31
C VAL A 140 18.06 -0.50 0.73
N CYS A 141 18.94 -0.89 -0.20
CA CYS A 141 20.13 -1.70 0.13
C CYS A 141 21.04 -1.02 1.14
N SER A 142 21.15 0.32 1.14
CA SER A 142 21.97 1.04 2.12
C SER A 142 21.40 0.93 3.53
N ILE A 143 20.07 0.90 3.67
CA ILE A 143 19.42 0.62 4.94
C ILE A 143 19.77 -0.79 5.43
N GLY A 144 19.62 -1.82 4.58
CA GLY A 144 20.01 -3.19 4.92
C GLY A 144 21.47 -3.30 5.33
N LYS A 145 22.37 -2.66 4.58
CA LYS A 145 23.80 -2.60 4.94
C LYS A 145 24.04 -1.97 6.30
N HIS A 146 23.34 -0.88 6.61
CA HIS A 146 23.49 -0.19 7.88
C HIS A 146 23.18 -1.11 9.07
N PHE A 147 22.09 -1.85 9.02
CA PHE A 147 21.67 -2.73 10.11
C PHE A 147 22.49 -4.02 10.20
N LEU A 148 22.97 -4.55 9.08
CA LEU A 148 23.84 -5.73 9.05
C LEU A 148 25.30 -5.42 9.45
N GLY A 149 25.73 -4.16 9.36
CA GLY A 149 27.12 -3.77 9.66
C GLY A 149 28.14 -4.58 8.86
N ASP A 150 29.16 -5.13 9.53
CA ASP A 150 30.21 -5.93 8.91
C ASP A 150 29.70 -7.21 8.23
N PHE A 151 28.54 -7.73 8.64
CA PHE A 151 27.94 -8.91 8.03
C PHE A 151 27.40 -8.64 6.62
N ALA A 152 27.15 -7.38 6.27
CA ALA A 152 26.61 -7.00 4.95
C ALA A 152 27.44 -7.51 3.78
N GLN A 153 28.75 -7.74 3.98
CA GLN A 153 29.67 -8.26 2.95
C GLN A 153 29.31 -9.69 2.49
N LYS A 154 28.55 -10.44 3.28
CA LYS A 154 28.12 -11.81 2.98
C LYS A 154 26.81 -11.88 2.19
N TYR A 155 26.14 -10.74 2.00
CA TYR A 155 24.82 -10.66 1.40
C TYR A 155 24.90 -10.13 -0.03
N ASN A 156 24.14 -10.74 -0.94
CA ASN A 156 23.95 -10.22 -2.29
C ASN A 156 22.99 -9.01 -2.30
N LYS A 157 22.86 -8.37 -3.47
CA LYS A 157 22.02 -7.15 -3.61
C LYS A 157 20.54 -7.39 -3.27
N ARG A 158 19.96 -8.56 -3.65
CA ARG A 158 18.57 -8.92 -3.34
C ARG A 158 18.38 -9.09 -1.83
N GLU A 159 19.29 -9.78 -1.17
CA GLU A 159 19.25 -10.00 0.27
C GLU A 159 19.37 -8.69 1.03
N LEU A 160 20.28 -7.79 0.61
CA LEU A 160 20.42 -6.45 1.19
C LEU A 160 19.14 -5.61 1.01
N PHE A 161 18.49 -5.73 -0.15
CA PHE A 161 17.22 -5.07 -0.41
C PHE A 161 16.11 -5.59 0.50
N VAL A 162 15.99 -6.91 0.63
CA VAL A 162 14.99 -7.55 1.52
C VAL A 162 15.20 -7.11 2.96
N GLU A 163 16.45 -7.10 3.43
CA GLU A 163 16.79 -6.62 4.78
C GLU A 163 16.42 -5.16 4.97
N GLY A 164 16.72 -4.30 3.99
CA GLY A 164 16.34 -2.89 4.02
C GLY A 164 14.82 -2.70 4.10
N MET A 165 14.06 -3.43 3.30
CA MET A 165 12.60 -3.38 3.33
C MET A 165 12.02 -3.91 4.66
N ASN A 166 12.61 -4.93 5.25
CA ASN A 166 12.20 -5.44 6.55
C ASN A 166 12.37 -4.38 7.64
N HIS A 167 13.48 -3.62 7.62
CA HIS A 167 13.69 -2.52 8.56
C HIS A 167 12.76 -1.33 8.32
N ILE A 168 12.45 -1.00 7.05
CA ILE A 168 11.41 -0.02 6.71
C ILE A 168 10.08 -0.45 7.31
N HIS A 169 9.68 -1.70 7.09
CA HIS A 169 8.43 -2.25 7.62
C HIS A 169 8.37 -2.19 9.15
N LEU A 170 9.44 -2.57 9.84
CA LEU A 170 9.52 -2.49 11.31
C LEU A 170 9.38 -1.05 11.82
N GLN A 171 10.07 -0.09 11.20
CA GLN A 171 9.95 1.32 11.54
C GLN A 171 8.52 1.82 11.35
N GLU A 172 7.89 1.49 10.22
CA GLU A 172 6.53 1.92 9.93
C GLU A 172 5.50 1.30 10.87
N ARG A 173 5.68 0.05 11.28
CA ARG A 173 4.84 -0.57 12.31
C ARG A 173 4.94 0.14 13.66
N ALA A 174 6.15 0.54 14.06
CA ALA A 174 6.35 1.31 15.27
C ALA A 174 5.67 2.69 15.20
N LEU A 175 5.76 3.37 14.04
CA LEU A 175 5.08 4.65 13.81
C LEU A 175 3.55 4.48 13.77
N LEU A 176 3.04 3.40 13.16
CA LEU A 176 1.61 3.09 13.13
C LEU A 176 1.07 2.85 14.54
N TYR A 177 1.76 2.03 15.33
CA TYR A 177 1.39 1.79 16.72
C TYR A 177 1.38 3.10 17.52
N ARG A 178 2.43 3.92 17.41
CA ARG A 178 2.50 5.22 18.05
C ARG A 178 1.37 6.16 17.61
N MET A 179 1.01 6.16 16.34
CA MET A 179 -0.06 7.00 15.81
C MET A 179 -1.43 6.58 16.35
N LEU A 180 -1.68 5.27 16.51
CA LEU A 180 -2.94 4.74 17.00
C LEU A 180 -3.04 4.82 18.54
N GLU A 181 -2.00 4.41 19.26
CA GLU A 181 -2.01 4.32 20.71
C GLU A 181 -1.44 5.56 21.43
N GLY A 182 -0.50 6.27 20.78
CA GLY A 182 0.16 7.42 21.40
C GLY A 182 1.24 7.03 22.40
N THR A 183 1.40 7.90 23.39
CA THR A 183 2.34 7.74 24.52
C THR A 183 1.70 8.32 25.79
N ASP A 184 2.37 8.17 26.93
CA ASP A 184 1.94 8.79 28.20
C ASP A 184 1.77 10.34 28.12
N LYS A 185 2.41 10.98 27.13
CA LYS A 185 2.40 12.44 26.96
C LYS A 185 1.48 12.93 25.83
N VAL A 186 1.24 12.10 24.83
CA VAL A 186 0.47 12.44 23.63
C VAL A 186 -0.49 11.31 23.33
N PRO A 187 -1.82 11.53 23.45
CA PRO A 187 -2.80 10.46 23.15
C PRO A 187 -2.76 10.11 21.68
N GLY A 188 -2.88 8.82 21.36
CA GLY A 188 -3.03 8.31 20.01
C GLY A 188 -4.44 8.57 19.44
N LEU A 189 -4.61 8.34 18.15
CA LEU A 189 -5.89 8.58 17.46
C LEU A 189 -7.08 7.86 18.11
N ARG A 190 -6.87 6.66 18.66
CA ARG A 190 -7.89 5.87 19.37
C ARG A 190 -8.33 6.50 20.68
N HIS A 191 -7.53 7.41 21.23
CA HIS A 191 -7.70 7.98 22.57
C HIS A 191 -7.98 9.49 22.56
N ILE A 192 -8.09 10.12 21.38
CA ILE A 192 -8.49 11.52 21.25
C ILE A 192 -10.01 11.59 21.15
N PRO A 193 -10.72 12.23 22.09
CA PRO A 193 -12.16 12.39 22.01
C PRO A 193 -12.60 13.08 20.72
N GLY A 194 -13.67 12.58 20.10
CA GLY A 194 -14.18 13.08 18.82
C GLY A 194 -13.42 12.59 17.58
N VAL A 195 -12.30 11.89 17.73
CA VAL A 195 -11.60 11.24 16.60
C VAL A 195 -12.16 9.85 16.42
N GLN A 196 -12.45 9.50 15.17
CA GLN A 196 -12.91 8.19 14.76
C GLN A 196 -11.91 7.58 13.79
N VAL A 197 -11.29 6.46 14.17
CA VAL A 197 -10.47 5.63 13.28
C VAL A 197 -11.40 4.67 12.55
N TYR A 198 -11.38 4.73 11.21
CA TYR A 198 -12.20 3.86 10.38
C TYR A 198 -11.44 2.57 10.05
N VAL A 199 -12.17 1.46 9.95
CA VAL A 199 -11.59 0.16 9.62
C VAL A 199 -10.42 -0.14 10.56
N ASP A 200 -10.67 0.06 11.85
CA ASP A 200 -9.67 -0.12 12.89
C ASP A 200 -9.53 -1.61 13.23
N MET A 201 -8.28 -2.09 13.28
CA MET A 201 -7.93 -3.47 13.55
C MET A 201 -7.02 -3.54 14.77
N GLU A 202 -7.25 -4.52 15.65
CA GLU A 202 -6.33 -4.80 16.76
C GLU A 202 -5.02 -5.37 16.24
N ASP A 203 -5.10 -6.34 15.31
CA ASP A 203 -3.91 -6.93 14.70
C ASP A 203 -3.38 -6.05 13.55
N LEU A 204 -2.33 -5.31 13.86
CA LEU A 204 -1.66 -4.44 12.90
C LEU A 204 -0.73 -5.20 11.93
N THR A 205 -0.63 -6.53 12.01
CA THR A 205 0.20 -7.35 11.10
C THR A 205 -0.23 -7.19 9.65
N TYR A 206 -1.54 -7.02 9.42
CA TYR A 206 -2.12 -6.86 8.09
C TYR A 206 -2.48 -5.41 7.78
N LYS A 207 -1.62 -4.45 8.21
CA LYS A 207 -1.87 -3.02 7.98
C LYS A 207 -0.58 -2.27 7.66
N ASP A 208 -0.52 -1.66 6.48
CA ASP A 208 0.51 -0.69 6.11
C ASP A 208 0.32 0.63 6.90
N LEU A 209 1.33 1.49 6.91
CA LEU A 209 1.30 2.78 7.61
C LEU A 209 0.33 3.77 6.93
N ILE A 210 -0.94 3.40 6.90
CA ILE A 210 -2.04 4.19 6.35
C ILE A 210 -3.23 4.07 7.28
N VAL A 211 -3.77 5.21 7.70
CA VAL A 211 -4.95 5.28 8.57
C VAL A 211 -6.04 6.11 7.89
N ALA A 212 -7.25 5.56 7.86
CA ALA A 212 -8.46 6.29 7.50
C ALA A 212 -9.13 6.78 8.79
N MET A 213 -9.43 8.07 8.87
CA MET A 213 -10.02 8.67 10.08
C MET A 213 -11.00 9.79 9.76
N GLY A 214 -11.75 10.22 10.76
CA GLY A 214 -12.57 11.42 10.76
C GLY A 214 -12.55 12.11 12.12
N ILE A 215 -13.02 13.36 12.16
CA ILE A 215 -13.24 14.10 13.40
C ILE A 215 -14.72 14.47 13.46
N GLU A 216 -15.38 14.16 14.54
CA GLU A 216 -16.81 14.36 14.73
C GLU A 216 -17.19 15.83 14.55
N GLY A 217 -18.26 16.07 13.80
CA GLY A 217 -18.77 17.43 13.55
C GLY A 217 -17.95 18.26 12.56
N ILE A 218 -16.87 17.74 11.99
CA ILE A 218 -16.06 18.47 11.00
C ILE A 218 -16.11 17.75 9.66
N GLU A 219 -16.49 18.48 8.61
CA GLU A 219 -16.51 17.95 7.23
C GLU A 219 -15.08 17.66 6.77
N PHE A 220 -14.87 16.60 5.94
CA PHE A 220 -13.54 16.08 5.60
C PHE A 220 -12.65 17.11 4.87
N ALA A 221 -13.21 17.89 3.92
CA ALA A 221 -12.45 18.90 3.21
C ALA A 221 -12.06 20.07 4.13
N GLU A 222 -12.96 20.50 5.01
CA GLU A 222 -12.66 21.51 6.02
C GLU A 222 -11.61 21.01 7.01
N CYS A 223 -11.70 19.76 7.42
CA CYS A 223 -10.71 19.16 8.29
C CYS A 223 -9.32 19.11 7.63
N ALA A 224 -9.23 18.68 6.37
CA ALA A 224 -7.98 18.69 5.60
C ALA A 224 -7.36 20.09 5.48
N LYS A 225 -8.20 21.12 5.32
CA LYS A 225 -7.76 22.52 5.29
C LYS A 225 -7.17 22.95 6.63
N ARG A 226 -7.80 22.62 7.76
CA ARG A 226 -7.27 22.94 9.10
C ARG A 226 -5.91 22.28 9.34
N TYR A 227 -5.74 21.01 8.95
CA TYR A 227 -4.42 20.38 9.01
C TYR A 227 -3.37 21.12 8.19
N LEU A 228 -3.73 21.56 6.97
CA LEU A 228 -2.82 22.32 6.10
C LEU A 228 -2.39 23.65 6.74
N GLU A 229 -3.30 24.36 7.42
CA GLU A 229 -3.01 25.61 8.17
C GLU A 229 -1.97 25.39 9.29
N HIS A 230 -1.90 24.16 9.83
CA HIS A 230 -0.91 23.74 10.83
C HIS A 230 0.34 23.06 10.21
N GLY A 231 0.47 23.12 8.87
CA GLY A 231 1.62 22.57 8.14
C GLY A 231 1.63 21.04 8.03
N VAL A 232 0.44 20.41 8.09
CA VAL A 232 0.25 18.97 7.84
C VAL A 232 -0.62 18.81 6.60
N THR A 233 -0.10 18.12 5.58
CA THR A 233 -0.85 17.86 4.34
C THR A 233 -1.55 16.51 4.42
N LEU A 234 -2.87 16.53 4.46
CA LEU A 234 -3.76 15.38 4.35
C LEU A 234 -4.71 15.56 3.17
N PHE A 235 -5.32 14.47 2.74
CA PHE A 235 -6.34 14.50 1.69
C PHE A 235 -7.57 13.71 2.10
N GLU A 236 -8.72 14.29 1.85
CA GLU A 236 -10.00 13.60 1.97
C GLU A 236 -10.18 12.54 0.88
N ARG A 237 -10.95 11.52 1.21
CA ARG A 237 -11.41 10.46 0.33
C ARG A 237 -12.92 10.35 0.51
N VAL A 238 -13.68 10.86 -0.46
CA VAL A 238 -15.12 11.05 -0.35
C VAL A 238 -15.88 10.38 -1.49
N LYS A 239 -17.15 10.09 -1.29
CA LYS A 239 -18.04 9.47 -2.30
C LYS A 239 -18.20 10.31 -3.56
N SER A 240 -18.07 11.64 -3.48
CA SER A 240 -18.16 12.52 -4.64
C SER A 240 -16.94 12.43 -5.57
N SER A 241 -15.81 11.88 -5.09
CA SER A 241 -14.62 11.69 -5.90
C SER A 241 -14.68 10.35 -6.67
N PRO A 242 -14.58 10.33 -8.00
CA PRO A 242 -14.61 9.09 -8.78
C PRO A 242 -13.47 8.13 -8.44
N TYR A 243 -12.37 8.64 -7.87
CA TYR A 243 -11.18 7.85 -7.50
C TYR A 243 -11.31 7.12 -6.16
N SER A 244 -12.22 7.55 -5.28
CA SER A 244 -12.39 6.95 -3.95
C SER A 244 -13.80 6.43 -3.70
N LYS A 245 -14.78 6.83 -4.52
CA LYS A 245 -16.19 6.49 -4.36
C LYS A 245 -16.41 5.01 -4.05
N ARG A 246 -15.88 4.15 -4.87
CA ARG A 246 -16.10 2.69 -4.80
C ARG A 246 -15.64 2.09 -3.47
N ILE A 247 -14.42 2.42 -3.03
CA ILE A 247 -13.86 1.91 -1.78
C ILE A 247 -14.62 2.48 -0.59
N VAL A 248 -14.87 3.78 -0.59
CA VAL A 248 -15.59 4.46 0.50
C VAL A 248 -17.00 3.89 0.67
N GLU A 249 -17.73 3.69 -0.43
CA GLU A 249 -19.07 3.07 -0.42
C GLU A 249 -19.03 1.62 0.06
N THR A 250 -18.04 0.84 -0.40
CA THR A 250 -17.89 -0.58 0.01
C THR A 250 -17.63 -0.69 1.51
N LEU A 251 -16.87 0.22 2.08
CA LEU A 251 -16.62 0.30 3.52
C LEU A 251 -17.81 0.86 4.31
N GLY A 252 -18.85 1.35 3.63
CA GLY A 252 -20.03 1.95 4.27
C GLY A 252 -19.77 3.32 4.86
N LEU A 253 -18.74 4.03 4.38
CA LEU A 253 -18.35 5.35 4.86
C LEU A 253 -18.88 6.45 3.94
N GLU A 254 -19.11 7.65 4.48
CA GLU A 254 -19.37 8.86 3.68
C GLU A 254 -18.05 9.45 3.11
N GLY A 255 -16.96 9.29 3.84
CA GLY A 255 -15.62 9.73 3.51
C GLY A 255 -14.62 9.35 4.59
N ALA A 256 -13.37 9.74 4.39
CA ALA A 256 -12.30 9.65 5.36
C ALA A 256 -11.20 10.66 5.06
N LEU A 257 -10.49 11.10 6.06
CA LEU A 257 -9.14 11.65 5.91
C LEU A 257 -8.16 10.49 5.81
N ARG A 258 -7.23 10.55 4.85
CA ARG A 258 -6.16 9.56 4.72
C ARG A 258 -4.86 10.11 5.28
N VAL A 259 -4.38 9.47 6.34
CA VAL A 259 -3.07 9.72 6.96
C VAL A 259 -2.11 8.65 6.47
N SER A 260 -1.04 9.04 5.79
CA SER A 260 -0.12 8.08 5.15
C SER A 260 1.34 8.57 5.19
N PRO A 261 1.96 8.59 6.36
CA PRO A 261 3.40 8.85 6.47
C PRO A 261 4.21 7.68 5.91
N LEU A 262 5.52 7.84 5.86
CA LEU A 262 6.48 6.83 5.42
C LEU A 262 7.55 6.64 6.50
N HIS A 263 8.39 5.63 6.35
CA HIS A 263 9.52 5.32 7.25
C HIS A 263 10.49 6.48 7.49
N CYS A 264 10.55 7.46 6.59
CA CYS A 264 11.40 8.65 6.74
C CYS A 264 10.84 9.69 7.75
N HIS A 265 9.60 9.53 8.20
CA HIS A 265 9.06 10.31 9.31
C HIS A 265 9.57 9.77 10.63
N GLY A 266 9.80 10.69 11.58
CA GLY A 266 10.20 10.35 12.93
C GLY A 266 9.03 10.31 13.92
N THR A 267 9.34 9.91 15.14
CA THR A 267 8.37 9.96 16.25
C THR A 267 7.86 11.38 16.53
N ASP A 268 8.71 12.40 16.33
CA ASP A 268 8.33 13.80 16.53
C ASP A 268 7.29 14.27 15.50
N ASP A 269 7.35 13.76 14.27
CA ASP A 269 6.36 14.05 13.24
C ASP A 269 4.99 13.47 13.62
N ILE A 270 4.97 12.23 14.12
CA ILE A 270 3.75 11.57 14.60
C ILE A 270 3.18 12.31 15.82
N ASP A 271 4.03 12.68 16.78
CA ASP A 271 3.59 13.44 17.96
C ASP A 271 3.03 14.82 17.61
N LYS A 272 3.67 15.51 16.66
CA LYS A 272 3.17 16.77 16.11
C LYS A 272 1.80 16.59 15.47
N PHE A 273 1.65 15.57 14.62
CA PHE A 273 0.36 15.24 13.99
C PHE A 273 -0.72 14.96 15.04
N LEU A 274 -0.43 14.14 16.06
CA LEU A 274 -1.39 13.83 17.13
C LEU A 274 -1.80 15.04 17.95
N LYS A 275 -0.86 15.94 18.27
CA LYS A 275 -1.17 17.21 18.98
C LYS A 275 -2.10 18.09 18.14
N ILE A 276 -1.80 18.28 16.87
CA ILE A 276 -2.63 19.04 15.93
C ILE A 276 -4.02 18.40 15.81
N THR A 277 -4.09 17.06 15.72
CA THR A 277 -5.37 16.34 15.67
C THR A 277 -6.21 16.62 16.91
N LYS A 278 -5.59 16.58 18.08
CA LYS A 278 -6.27 16.91 19.35
C LYS A 278 -6.77 18.36 19.38
N ASP A 279 -5.95 19.31 18.97
CA ASP A 279 -6.32 20.74 18.95
C ASP A 279 -7.50 20.97 17.98
N ILE A 280 -7.49 20.39 16.80
CA ILE A 280 -8.61 20.48 15.84
C ILE A 280 -9.88 19.84 16.41
N ALA A 281 -9.78 18.68 17.08
CA ALA A 281 -10.92 18.01 17.71
C ALA A 281 -11.51 18.82 18.87
N GLU A 282 -10.69 19.57 19.60
CA GLU A 282 -11.09 20.48 20.69
C GLU A 282 -11.57 21.85 20.18
N GLY A 283 -11.55 22.10 18.85
CA GLY A 283 -12.00 23.39 18.27
C GLY A 283 -11.01 24.54 18.45
N LYS A 284 -9.74 24.26 18.60
CA LYS A 284 -8.63 25.21 18.76
C LYS A 284 -7.95 25.54 17.46
#